data_b04bf5f8f86807da21d101776c6225e8
#
_entry.id   b04bf5f8f86807da21d101776c6225e8
#
_cell.length_a   1.000
_cell.length_b   1.000
_cell.length_c   1.000
_cell.angle_alpha   90.00
_cell.angle_beta   90.00
_cell.angle_gamma   90.00
#
_symmetry.space_group_name_H-M   'P 1'
#
loop_
_entity.id
_entity.type
_entity.pdbx_description
1 polymer ?
#
loop_
_entity_poly.entity_id
_entity_poly.type
_entity_poly.pdbx_seq_one_letter_code
_entity_poly.pdbx_strand_id
1 'polypeptide(L)'
;MLGGVTEVGRLAVRQICGLVDVALVEQEHTWVRRIPVRLIAEVPWLRPGGFDQRLDRCGDRLLLAGLRDPSRDDHERHRRIVMPRGRRLSSGAMPQSVLLTGAPLSFDDLVAVARDGASVEIAPAARDRIVAAAELVQRAAREGRPVYGLTTGLGHKVVESVNGREAAAFSLRTIRGRAMAVGRPLETELVRAAMVARANGMCAGGSGAGIDVVRGLVSLLNAGVHPRIPRSGSIGASDLCLMAHVGLTLIGEGEAQLGGEIHPSDRALSLAGIEPVTLGAKDGLAICSSSAVSAGAAALALVDAAEWLACAQIAAALAMEGFRASPTPLDPRVVAARPAPGQEWAAQGLRALLEGGSLARAGAGRRLQDPLSFRCASQIHGSLHAALELLAAAVAPELGSAADNPLVIAADGEILSNGNFHVPALALALDATAIALTQAAGACNERQARLKSEPLSGLPSALTDRGTTASGLGPLGKTAQALTVEVRHMAAPFATMAVVGGVEDDSTAATQAALRLREQLERLWPLVAIELVVGAQAVTLAEPERLGAGTLAAYECVRGWVAPLDEDRPLGGEVEALAGAIAAGALLKRVSEGARLSFSRPWTSAT
;
A
#
# COMPACT_ATOMS: atom_id res chain seq x y z
N MET A 1 -25.95 29.84 -23.38
CA MET A 1 -25.87 30.66 -22.15
C MET A 1 -24.45 30.58 -21.63
N LEU A 2 -23.63 31.54 -21.98
CA LEU A 2 -22.27 31.69 -21.50
C LEU A 2 -22.30 32.79 -20.43
N GLY A 3 -22.28 32.40 -19.20
CA GLY A 3 -22.30 33.27 -18.04
C GLY A 3 -21.03 33.19 -17.24
N GLY A 4 -20.22 34.24 -17.32
CA GLY A 4 -19.47 34.74 -16.19
C GLY A 4 -18.26 33.95 -15.75
N VAL A 5 -17.08 34.27 -16.27
CA VAL A 5 -15.86 34.25 -15.45
C VAL A 5 -16.06 35.36 -14.41
N THR A 6 -16.28 34.96 -13.16
CA THR A 6 -16.54 35.88 -12.06
C THR A 6 -15.35 36.83 -11.84
N GLU A 7 -15.64 38.04 -11.39
CA GLU A 7 -14.68 39.10 -11.05
C GLU A 7 -13.56 38.61 -10.10
N VAL A 8 -13.83 37.59 -9.30
CA VAL A 8 -12.89 36.90 -8.41
C VAL A 8 -11.76 36.19 -9.18
N GLY A 9 -12.03 35.62 -10.34
CA GLY A 9 -11.00 35.01 -11.19
C GLY A 9 -10.04 36.04 -11.79
N ARG A 10 -10.53 37.22 -12.09
CA ARG A 10 -9.70 38.35 -12.58
C ARG A 10 -8.83 38.97 -11.48
N LEU A 11 -9.32 39.02 -10.25
CA LEU A 11 -8.55 39.50 -9.09
C LEU A 11 -7.41 38.55 -8.74
N ALA A 12 -7.65 37.23 -8.77
CA ALA A 12 -6.62 36.24 -8.48
C ALA A 12 -5.46 36.26 -9.49
N VAL A 13 -5.77 36.48 -10.78
CA VAL A 13 -4.75 36.63 -11.83
C VAL A 13 -3.95 37.93 -11.65
N ARG A 14 -4.60 39.03 -11.24
CA ARG A 14 -3.90 40.30 -10.94
C ARG A 14 -3.02 40.22 -9.69
N GLN A 15 -3.38 39.46 -8.68
CA GLN A 15 -2.56 39.28 -7.46
C GLN A 15 -1.34 38.38 -7.68
N ILE A 16 -1.42 37.42 -8.60
CA ILE A 16 -0.30 36.50 -8.90
C ILE A 16 0.68 37.11 -9.91
N CYS A 17 0.20 37.98 -10.82
CA CYS A 17 1.01 38.57 -11.88
C CYS A 17 1.14 40.10 -11.77
N GLY A 18 1.28 40.65 -10.60
CA GLY A 18 1.18 42.06 -10.24
C GLY A 18 1.89 43.13 -11.10
N LEU A 19 1.88 43.05 -12.44
CA LEU A 19 2.37 44.13 -13.33
C LEU A 19 2.20 43.84 -14.84
N VAL A 20 1.28 42.98 -15.30
CA VAL A 20 1.12 42.81 -16.75
C VAL A 20 -0.35 42.63 -17.11
N ASP A 21 -0.88 43.49 -17.97
CA ASP A 21 -2.21 43.33 -18.61
C ASP A 21 -2.13 42.19 -19.64
N VAL A 22 -2.75 41.06 -19.33
CA VAL A 22 -2.88 39.93 -20.26
C VAL A 22 -4.19 40.03 -20.98
N ALA A 23 -4.14 40.33 -22.28
CA ALA A 23 -5.31 40.26 -23.17
C ALA A 23 -5.69 38.78 -23.41
N LEU A 24 -6.92 38.41 -23.02
CA LEU A 24 -7.51 37.09 -23.32
C LEU A 24 -8.09 37.16 -24.74
N VAL A 25 -7.57 36.37 -25.66
CA VAL A 25 -8.15 36.16 -27.00
C VAL A 25 -8.91 34.84 -26.98
N GLU A 26 -10.20 34.92 -27.22
CA GLU A 26 -11.11 33.79 -27.35
C GLU A 26 -11.10 33.28 -28.80
N GLN A 27 -10.71 32.03 -29.01
CA GLN A 27 -10.98 31.31 -30.24
C GLN A 27 -11.62 29.96 -29.90
N GLU A 28 -12.64 29.65 -30.67
CA GLU A 28 -13.60 28.56 -30.55
C GLU A 28 -13.12 27.27 -29.89
N HIS A 29 -13.68 26.94 -28.74
CA HIS A 29 -13.76 25.63 -28.08
C HIS A 29 -12.51 24.92 -27.60
N THR A 30 -11.32 25.53 -27.66
CA THR A 30 -10.11 24.91 -27.08
C THR A 30 -9.24 25.94 -26.35
N TRP A 31 -9.04 25.75 -25.06
CA TRP A 31 -8.10 26.55 -24.26
C TRP A 31 -6.66 26.11 -24.55
N VAL A 32 -6.00 26.75 -25.52
CA VAL A 32 -4.57 26.55 -25.76
C VAL A 32 -3.78 27.64 -25.05
N ARG A 33 -3.04 27.29 -24.03
CA ARG A 33 -2.06 28.19 -23.42
C ARG A 33 -0.90 28.40 -24.37
N ARG A 34 -0.94 29.42 -25.22
CA ARG A 34 0.25 29.96 -25.89
C ARG A 34 0.66 31.26 -25.19
N ILE A 35 1.75 31.21 -24.45
CA ILE A 35 2.43 32.42 -23.98
C ILE A 35 3.23 32.94 -25.18
N PRO A 36 3.03 34.19 -25.65
CA PRO A 36 3.80 34.72 -26.78
C PRO A 36 5.29 34.80 -26.39
N VAL A 37 6.17 34.34 -27.27
CA VAL A 37 7.63 34.32 -27.08
C VAL A 37 8.20 35.71 -26.70
N ARG A 38 7.53 36.80 -27.05
CA ARG A 38 7.91 38.16 -26.67
C ARG A 38 7.82 38.45 -25.16
N LEU A 39 6.95 37.78 -24.42
CA LEU A 39 6.83 37.97 -22.96
C LEU A 39 7.96 37.33 -22.17
N ILE A 40 8.57 36.28 -22.72
CA ILE A 40 9.72 35.57 -22.10
C ILE A 40 10.99 36.41 -22.14
N ALA A 41 11.09 37.36 -23.11
CA ALA A 41 12.27 38.23 -23.30
C ALA A 41 12.36 39.38 -22.32
N GLU A 42 11.29 39.73 -21.60
CA GLU A 42 11.24 40.92 -20.72
C GLU A 42 11.38 40.60 -19.23
N VAL A 43 11.43 39.32 -18.84
CA VAL A 43 11.67 38.90 -17.45
C VAL A 43 13.13 38.44 -17.31
N PRO A 44 13.98 39.16 -16.59
CA PRO A 44 15.45 38.95 -16.63
C PRO A 44 15.96 37.57 -16.22
N TRP A 45 15.16 36.76 -15.55
CA TRP A 45 15.52 35.41 -15.11
C TRP A 45 14.85 34.27 -15.90
N LEU A 46 14.12 34.60 -16.97
CA LEU A 46 13.55 33.60 -17.91
C LEU A 46 14.27 33.62 -19.28
N ARG A 47 15.40 34.34 -19.42
CA ARG A 47 16.21 34.31 -20.63
C ARG A 47 17.06 33.04 -20.67
N PRO A 48 17.09 32.31 -21.80
CA PRO A 48 17.85 31.04 -21.93
C PRO A 48 19.36 31.15 -21.64
N GLY A 49 19.96 32.32 -21.68
CA GLY A 49 21.38 32.54 -21.38
C GLY A 49 21.73 32.97 -19.94
N GLY A 50 20.72 33.17 -19.09
CA GLY A 50 20.98 33.64 -17.70
C GLY A 50 21.17 32.51 -16.68
N PHE A 51 20.77 31.31 -17.03
CA PHE A 51 20.84 30.13 -16.15
C PHE A 51 22.22 29.47 -16.20
N ASP A 52 22.86 29.45 -17.38
CA ASP A 52 24.18 28.82 -17.58
C ASP A 52 25.33 29.58 -16.90
N GLN A 53 25.29 30.92 -16.91
CA GLN A 53 26.39 31.71 -16.32
C GLN A 53 26.45 31.73 -14.79
N ARG A 54 25.38 31.27 -14.10
CA ARG A 54 25.41 31.16 -12.62
C ARG A 54 25.80 29.77 -12.14
N LEU A 55 25.56 28.75 -12.92
CA LEU A 55 26.01 27.38 -12.60
C LEU A 55 27.53 27.24 -12.83
N ASP A 56 28.05 27.83 -13.92
CA ASP A 56 29.49 27.83 -14.20
C ASP A 56 30.30 28.63 -13.13
N ARG A 57 29.73 29.71 -12.60
CA ARG A 57 30.43 30.48 -11.53
C ARG A 57 30.41 29.77 -10.16
N CYS A 58 29.48 28.87 -9.91
CA CYS A 58 29.49 28.05 -8.70
C CYS A 58 30.42 26.84 -8.83
N GLY A 59 30.52 26.24 -10.01
CA GLY A 59 31.39 25.08 -10.29
C GLY A 59 32.88 25.48 -10.18
N ASP A 60 33.28 26.58 -10.80
CA ASP A 60 34.68 27.06 -10.82
C ASP A 60 35.19 27.49 -9.43
N ARG A 61 34.34 27.99 -8.53
CA ARG A 61 34.75 28.32 -7.16
C ARG A 61 34.96 27.11 -6.27
N LEU A 62 34.25 26.00 -6.53
CA LEU A 62 34.41 24.74 -5.80
C LEU A 62 35.69 23.98 -6.23
N LEU A 63 36.12 24.11 -7.47
CA LEU A 63 37.36 23.51 -7.99
C LEU A 63 38.62 24.17 -7.48
N LEU A 64 38.57 25.48 -7.14
CA LEU A 64 39.72 26.23 -6.65
C LEU A 64 39.94 26.16 -5.13
N ALA A 65 39.00 25.61 -4.36
CA ALA A 65 39.04 25.56 -2.89
C ALA A 65 39.62 24.26 -2.31
N GLY A 66 40.00 23.28 -3.14
CA GLY A 66 40.59 22.02 -2.65
C GLY A 66 39.71 21.23 -1.69
N LEU A 67 38.42 21.54 -1.61
CA LEU A 67 37.44 20.84 -0.78
C LEU A 67 36.94 19.62 -1.57
N ARG A 68 37.13 18.43 -1.01
CA ARG A 68 36.51 17.22 -1.50
C ARG A 68 34.98 17.44 -1.57
N ASP A 69 34.41 17.19 -2.74
CA ASP A 69 32.97 17.25 -2.98
C ASP A 69 32.22 16.36 -1.97
N PRO A 70 31.48 16.93 -1.02
CA PRO A 70 30.73 16.12 -0.05
C PRO A 70 29.55 15.38 -0.67
N SER A 71 29.20 15.69 -1.94
CA SER A 71 28.04 15.07 -2.62
C SER A 71 28.27 13.60 -3.00
N ARG A 72 29.51 13.11 -3.06
CA ARG A 72 29.79 11.68 -3.35
C ARG A 72 29.64 10.77 -2.14
N ASP A 73 29.84 11.28 -0.92
CA ASP A 73 29.67 10.47 0.29
C ASP A 73 28.25 10.54 0.88
N ASP A 74 27.47 11.59 0.56
CA ASP A 74 26.09 11.71 1.05
C ASP A 74 25.07 10.93 0.22
N HIS A 75 25.34 10.59 -1.05
CA HIS A 75 24.46 9.67 -1.80
C HIS A 75 24.47 8.24 -1.27
N GLU A 76 25.48 7.83 -0.52
CA GLU A 76 25.46 6.53 0.19
C GLU A 76 24.84 6.63 1.59
N ARG A 77 24.77 7.81 2.21
CA ARG A 77 24.18 7.98 3.56
C ARG A 77 22.68 8.22 3.56
N HIS A 78 22.08 8.59 2.44
CA HIS A 78 20.62 8.58 2.24
C HIS A 78 20.13 7.23 1.71
N ARG A 79 20.81 6.14 2.01
CA ARG A 79 20.14 4.85 2.08
C ARG A 79 19.06 5.03 3.15
N ARG A 80 17.81 5.20 2.69
CA ARG A 80 16.65 4.96 3.51
C ARG A 80 17.00 3.71 4.33
N ILE A 81 17.06 3.84 5.64
CA ILE A 81 16.95 2.68 6.51
C ILE A 81 15.52 2.20 6.27
N VAL A 82 15.31 1.46 5.18
CA VAL A 82 14.24 0.49 5.11
C VAL A 82 14.67 -0.53 6.14
N MET A 83 14.23 -0.33 7.38
CA MET A 83 14.35 -1.35 8.40
C MET A 83 13.78 -2.59 7.75
N PRO A 84 14.55 -3.69 7.59
CA PRO A 84 13.96 -4.95 7.20
C PRO A 84 12.85 -5.17 8.21
N ARG A 85 11.59 -5.25 7.75
CA ARG A 85 10.46 -5.63 8.61
C ARG A 85 10.92 -6.91 9.30
N GLY A 86 11.19 -6.83 10.61
CA GLY A 86 11.70 -7.93 11.37
C GLY A 86 10.81 -9.14 11.12
N ARG A 87 11.41 -10.32 10.92
CA ARG A 87 10.64 -11.57 10.86
C ARG A 87 9.57 -11.50 11.93
N ARG A 88 8.30 -11.64 11.55
CA ARG A 88 7.25 -11.91 12.54
C ARG A 88 7.81 -13.03 13.40
N LEU A 89 7.78 -12.87 14.72
CA LEU A 89 8.12 -13.94 15.65
C LEU A 89 7.02 -15.00 15.52
N SER A 90 7.03 -15.74 14.41
CA SER A 90 6.25 -16.96 14.28
C SER A 90 6.80 -17.95 15.33
N SER A 91 5.93 -18.54 16.08
CA SER A 91 6.21 -19.73 16.87
C SER A 91 7.07 -20.67 16.01
N GLY A 92 8.25 -21.08 16.46
CA GLY A 92 9.34 -21.73 15.70
C GLY A 92 9.03 -23.03 14.95
N ALA A 93 7.85 -23.15 14.34
CA ALA A 93 7.50 -24.13 13.35
C ALA A 93 7.93 -23.60 11.97
N MET A 94 8.61 -24.42 11.18
CA MET A 94 8.86 -24.16 9.76
C MET A 94 7.53 -23.77 9.09
N PRO A 95 7.49 -22.71 8.26
CA PRO A 95 6.27 -22.34 7.58
C PRO A 95 5.75 -23.53 6.77
N GLN A 96 4.48 -23.89 7.01
CA GLN A 96 3.82 -24.98 6.32
C GLN A 96 3.74 -24.65 4.83
N SER A 97 3.96 -25.63 3.94
CA SER A 97 3.82 -25.45 2.50
C SER A 97 2.41 -25.01 2.14
N VAL A 98 2.27 -23.96 1.31
CA VAL A 98 0.98 -23.45 0.85
C VAL A 98 0.56 -24.19 -0.42
N LEU A 99 -0.63 -24.80 -0.41
CA LEU A 99 -1.16 -25.56 -1.52
C LEU A 99 -1.94 -24.65 -2.48
N LEU A 100 -1.47 -24.50 -3.72
CA LEU A 100 -2.12 -23.73 -4.77
C LEU A 100 -3.24 -24.54 -5.41
N THR A 101 -4.46 -24.19 -5.08
CA THR A 101 -5.68 -24.91 -5.53
C THR A 101 -6.44 -24.22 -6.65
N GLY A 102 -6.15 -22.93 -6.91
CA GLY A 102 -6.95 -22.08 -7.79
C GLY A 102 -8.17 -21.45 -7.11
N ALA A 103 -8.51 -21.84 -5.88
CA ALA A 103 -9.43 -21.08 -5.04
C ALA A 103 -8.71 -19.87 -4.41
N PRO A 104 -9.42 -18.83 -3.94
CA PRO A 104 -8.79 -17.69 -3.31
C PRO A 104 -7.85 -18.09 -2.18
N LEU A 105 -6.60 -17.61 -2.23
CA LEU A 105 -5.65 -17.76 -1.13
C LEU A 105 -6.16 -16.98 0.09
N SER A 106 -5.97 -17.54 1.27
CA SER A 106 -6.14 -16.75 2.49
C SER A 106 -5.08 -15.62 2.54
N PHE A 107 -5.41 -14.51 3.19
CA PHE A 107 -4.43 -13.43 3.38
C PHE A 107 -3.24 -13.89 4.22
N ASP A 108 -3.43 -14.85 5.13
CA ASP A 108 -2.35 -15.41 5.93
C ASP A 108 -1.40 -16.27 5.09
N ASP A 109 -1.91 -17.10 4.18
CA ASP A 109 -1.09 -17.86 3.24
C ASP A 109 -0.29 -16.95 2.30
N LEU A 110 -0.94 -15.90 1.80
CA LEU A 110 -0.25 -14.91 0.95
C LEU A 110 0.90 -14.24 1.74
N VAL A 111 0.65 -13.82 2.98
CA VAL A 111 1.69 -13.22 3.84
C VAL A 111 2.81 -14.21 4.14
N ALA A 112 2.47 -15.47 4.47
CA ALA A 112 3.46 -16.51 4.73
C ALA A 112 4.40 -16.73 3.53
N VAL A 113 3.86 -16.77 2.30
CA VAL A 113 4.68 -16.87 1.08
C VAL A 113 5.47 -15.58 0.82
N ALA A 114 4.83 -14.42 0.94
CA ALA A 114 5.43 -13.15 0.55
C ALA A 114 6.52 -12.68 1.53
N ARG A 115 6.32 -12.84 2.84
CA ARG A 115 7.17 -12.29 3.91
C ARG A 115 7.98 -13.34 4.64
N ASP A 116 7.37 -14.49 4.95
CA ASP A 116 8.01 -15.51 5.79
C ASP A 116 8.73 -16.58 4.97
N GLY A 117 8.60 -16.53 3.62
CA GLY A 117 9.29 -17.44 2.71
C GLY A 117 8.71 -18.86 2.68
N ALA A 118 7.42 -19.03 3.06
CA ALA A 118 6.75 -20.33 2.95
C ALA A 118 6.86 -20.87 1.52
N SER A 119 7.08 -22.19 1.41
CA SER A 119 7.09 -22.89 0.13
C SER A 119 5.68 -23.02 -0.44
N VAL A 120 5.58 -23.25 -1.75
CA VAL A 120 4.31 -23.42 -2.43
C VAL A 120 4.31 -24.72 -3.24
N GLU A 121 3.14 -25.35 -3.36
CA GLU A 121 2.93 -26.58 -4.13
C GLU A 121 1.66 -26.49 -4.96
N ILE A 122 1.66 -27.10 -6.15
CA ILE A 122 0.47 -27.16 -7.02
C ILE A 122 -0.36 -28.37 -6.61
N ALA A 123 -1.64 -28.17 -6.27
CA ALA A 123 -2.58 -29.25 -5.97
C ALA A 123 -2.74 -30.21 -7.17
N PRO A 124 -2.86 -31.52 -6.94
CA PRO A 124 -3.04 -32.47 -8.05
C PRO A 124 -4.20 -32.11 -8.99
N ALA A 125 -5.37 -31.81 -8.44
CA ALA A 125 -6.55 -31.41 -9.23
C ALA A 125 -6.34 -30.08 -10.00
N ALA A 126 -5.48 -29.17 -9.52
CA ALA A 126 -5.11 -27.97 -10.25
C ALA A 126 -4.21 -28.29 -11.46
N ARG A 127 -3.29 -29.27 -11.33
CA ARG A 127 -2.47 -29.73 -12.46
C ARG A 127 -3.34 -30.26 -13.60
N ASP A 128 -4.36 -31.06 -13.28
CA ASP A 128 -5.27 -31.63 -14.28
C ASP A 128 -6.01 -30.51 -15.03
N ARG A 129 -6.50 -29.48 -14.32
CA ARG A 129 -7.15 -28.32 -14.94
C ARG A 129 -6.20 -27.52 -15.85
N ILE A 130 -4.98 -27.28 -15.40
CA ILE A 130 -3.97 -26.56 -16.19
C ILE A 130 -3.67 -27.32 -17.49
N VAL A 131 -3.44 -28.63 -17.39
CA VAL A 131 -3.14 -29.49 -18.56
C VAL A 131 -4.30 -29.49 -19.55
N ALA A 132 -5.54 -29.71 -19.08
CA ALA A 132 -6.72 -29.71 -19.93
C ALA A 132 -6.93 -28.37 -20.66
N ALA A 133 -6.70 -27.24 -19.98
CA ALA A 133 -6.79 -25.92 -20.59
C ALA A 133 -5.68 -25.69 -21.64
N ALA A 134 -4.45 -26.09 -21.35
CA ALA A 134 -3.33 -25.98 -22.30
C ALA A 134 -3.56 -26.84 -23.56
N GLU A 135 -4.10 -28.05 -23.42
CA GLU A 135 -4.45 -28.91 -24.54
C GLU A 135 -5.51 -28.29 -25.46
N LEU A 136 -6.53 -27.61 -24.88
CA LEU A 136 -7.52 -26.89 -25.66
C LEU A 136 -6.91 -25.73 -26.43
N VAL A 137 -6.01 -24.96 -25.81
CA VAL A 137 -5.25 -23.88 -26.49
C VAL A 137 -4.41 -24.41 -27.66
N GLN A 138 -3.69 -25.51 -27.44
CA GLN A 138 -2.88 -26.15 -28.49
C GLN A 138 -3.73 -26.66 -29.65
N ARG A 139 -4.90 -27.24 -29.35
CA ARG A 139 -5.87 -27.68 -30.36
C ARG A 139 -6.40 -26.50 -31.17
N ALA A 140 -6.85 -25.43 -30.49
CA ALA A 140 -7.33 -24.21 -31.17
C ALA A 140 -6.26 -23.56 -32.06
N ALA A 141 -4.99 -23.56 -31.63
CA ALA A 141 -3.86 -23.06 -32.44
C ALA A 141 -3.63 -23.91 -33.70
N ARG A 142 -3.68 -25.25 -33.58
CA ARG A 142 -3.51 -26.16 -34.73
C ARG A 142 -4.67 -26.05 -35.74
N GLU A 143 -5.88 -25.86 -35.24
CA GLU A 143 -7.09 -25.71 -36.06
C GLU A 143 -7.22 -24.31 -36.69
N GLY A 144 -6.38 -23.36 -36.27
CA GLY A 144 -6.43 -21.98 -36.75
C GLY A 144 -7.70 -21.24 -36.32
N ARG A 145 -8.35 -21.65 -35.21
CA ARG A 145 -9.51 -20.96 -34.67
C ARG A 145 -9.13 -19.51 -34.35
N PRO A 146 -9.95 -18.50 -34.73
CA PRO A 146 -9.68 -17.12 -34.38
C PRO A 146 -9.84 -16.90 -32.87
N VAL A 147 -8.72 -16.75 -32.15
CA VAL A 147 -8.66 -16.58 -30.71
C VAL A 147 -7.74 -15.40 -30.40
N TYR A 148 -8.25 -14.42 -29.64
CA TYR A 148 -7.51 -13.22 -29.23
C TYR A 148 -6.17 -13.59 -28.56
N GLY A 149 -5.07 -13.00 -29.05
CA GLY A 149 -3.75 -13.22 -28.49
C GLY A 149 -3.18 -14.63 -28.62
N LEU A 150 -3.80 -15.50 -29.42
CA LEU A 150 -3.31 -16.81 -29.79
C LEU A 150 -3.11 -16.90 -31.31
N THR A 151 -4.18 -16.75 -32.08
CA THR A 151 -4.21 -16.75 -33.55
C THR A 151 -4.53 -15.37 -34.12
N THR A 152 -4.72 -14.37 -33.25
CA THR A 152 -4.78 -12.95 -33.62
C THR A 152 -3.75 -12.13 -32.83
N GLY A 153 -3.46 -10.91 -33.28
CA GLY A 153 -2.68 -9.95 -32.51
C GLY A 153 -3.37 -9.47 -31.24
N LEU A 154 -2.74 -8.56 -30.51
CA LEU A 154 -3.18 -8.02 -29.23
C LEU A 154 -3.52 -6.52 -29.35
N GLY A 155 -4.49 -6.06 -28.54
CA GLY A 155 -4.96 -4.68 -28.53
C GLY A 155 -5.50 -4.27 -29.91
N HIS A 156 -5.09 -3.13 -30.45
CA HIS A 156 -5.52 -2.65 -31.78
C HIS A 156 -5.10 -3.58 -32.94
N LYS A 157 -4.14 -4.49 -32.74
CA LYS A 157 -3.71 -5.49 -33.72
C LYS A 157 -4.56 -6.75 -33.72
N VAL A 158 -5.68 -6.79 -33.06
CA VAL A 158 -6.61 -7.94 -33.02
C VAL A 158 -7.06 -8.39 -34.42
N VAL A 159 -7.06 -7.49 -35.40
CA VAL A 159 -7.40 -7.77 -36.81
C VAL A 159 -6.28 -8.50 -37.58
N GLU A 160 -5.06 -8.54 -37.05
CA GLU A 160 -3.94 -9.22 -37.67
C GLU A 160 -3.96 -10.71 -37.30
N SER A 161 -3.85 -11.61 -38.26
CA SER A 161 -3.78 -13.06 -38.01
C SER A 161 -2.36 -13.49 -37.61
N VAL A 162 -2.28 -14.42 -36.64
CA VAL A 162 -1.05 -15.10 -36.23
C VAL A 162 -1.15 -16.57 -36.62
N ASN A 163 -0.16 -17.08 -37.37
CA ASN A 163 -0.14 -18.50 -37.67
C ASN A 163 0.07 -19.34 -36.41
N GLY A 164 -0.76 -20.35 -36.21
CA GLY A 164 -0.68 -21.22 -35.02
C GLY A 164 0.68 -21.92 -34.87
N ARG A 165 1.43 -22.13 -35.95
CA ARG A 165 2.83 -22.67 -35.92
C ARG A 165 3.82 -21.68 -35.31
N GLU A 166 3.48 -20.38 -35.29
CA GLU A 166 4.30 -19.31 -34.73
C GLU A 166 3.84 -18.90 -33.31
N ALA A 167 2.85 -19.58 -32.74
CA ALA A 167 2.26 -19.19 -31.47
C ALA A 167 3.27 -19.15 -30.30
N ALA A 168 4.24 -20.06 -30.27
CA ALA A 168 5.34 -20.03 -29.30
C ALA A 168 6.25 -18.81 -29.48
N ALA A 169 6.64 -18.50 -30.72
CA ALA A 169 7.42 -17.31 -31.03
C ALA A 169 6.62 -16.01 -30.73
N PHE A 170 5.31 -16.05 -30.91
CA PHE A 170 4.43 -14.94 -30.54
C PHE A 170 4.36 -14.75 -29.01
N SER A 171 4.31 -15.84 -28.22
CA SER A 171 4.42 -15.80 -26.75
C SER A 171 5.71 -15.09 -26.31
N LEU A 172 6.85 -15.45 -26.90
CA LEU A 172 8.13 -14.81 -26.60
C LEU A 172 8.13 -13.31 -26.95
N ARG A 173 7.64 -12.96 -28.15
CA ARG A 173 7.48 -11.55 -28.58
C ARG A 173 6.52 -10.79 -27.65
N THR A 174 5.50 -11.45 -27.13
CA THR A 174 4.55 -10.86 -26.18
C THR A 174 5.23 -10.42 -24.89
N ILE A 175 6.07 -11.28 -24.28
CA ILE A 175 6.82 -10.95 -23.08
C ILE A 175 7.80 -9.80 -23.35
N ARG A 176 8.67 -9.94 -24.34
CA ARG A 176 9.69 -8.93 -24.67
C ARG A 176 9.08 -7.58 -25.03
N GLY A 177 7.99 -7.58 -25.80
CA GLY A 177 7.30 -6.37 -26.23
C GLY A 177 6.49 -5.66 -25.13
N ARG A 178 6.26 -6.31 -24.00
CA ARG A 178 5.56 -5.72 -22.85
C ARG A 178 6.45 -5.41 -21.66
N ALA A 179 7.68 -5.87 -21.63
CA ALA A 179 8.64 -5.56 -20.57
C ALA A 179 9.14 -4.11 -20.69
N MET A 180 8.23 -3.15 -20.57
CA MET A 180 8.45 -1.71 -20.78
C MET A 180 8.25 -0.88 -19.50
N ALA A 181 8.15 -1.53 -18.34
CA ALA A 181 8.01 -0.83 -17.07
C ALA A 181 9.32 -0.09 -16.70
N VAL A 182 9.19 1.00 -15.97
CA VAL A 182 10.31 1.87 -15.56
C VAL A 182 10.24 2.22 -14.07
N GLY A 183 11.29 2.85 -13.56
CA GLY A 183 11.38 3.35 -12.18
C GLY A 183 12.08 2.38 -11.22
N ARG A 184 12.04 2.70 -9.92
CA ARG A 184 12.64 1.85 -8.89
C ARG A 184 12.00 0.46 -8.89
N PRO A 185 12.73 -0.59 -8.56
CA PRO A 185 12.13 -1.93 -8.47
C PRO A 185 11.12 -2.00 -7.31
N LEU A 186 10.14 -2.89 -7.46
CA LEU A 186 9.25 -3.29 -6.38
C LEU A 186 10.04 -4.02 -5.28
N GLU A 187 9.57 -3.90 -4.06
CA GLU A 187 10.11 -4.63 -2.90
C GLU A 187 9.85 -6.15 -3.06
N THR A 188 10.78 -6.97 -2.55
CA THR A 188 10.75 -8.43 -2.69
C THR A 188 9.41 -9.04 -2.24
N GLU A 189 8.83 -8.56 -1.13
CA GLU A 189 7.53 -9.06 -0.65
C GLU A 189 6.40 -8.83 -1.66
N LEU A 190 6.42 -7.70 -2.40
CA LEU A 190 5.43 -7.40 -3.45
C LEU A 190 5.61 -8.33 -4.66
N VAL A 191 6.86 -8.57 -5.05
CA VAL A 191 7.19 -9.49 -6.16
C VAL A 191 6.71 -10.90 -5.82
N ARG A 192 7.00 -11.39 -4.61
CA ARG A 192 6.55 -12.71 -4.16
C ARG A 192 5.03 -12.81 -4.07
N ALA A 193 4.35 -11.77 -3.54
CA ALA A 193 2.89 -11.72 -3.48
C ALA A 193 2.26 -11.76 -4.90
N ALA A 194 2.82 -11.03 -5.85
CA ALA A 194 2.37 -11.06 -7.25
C ALA A 194 2.59 -12.43 -7.88
N MET A 195 3.76 -13.05 -7.67
CA MET A 195 4.07 -14.37 -8.21
C MET A 195 3.15 -15.46 -7.68
N VAL A 196 2.89 -15.49 -6.36
CA VAL A 196 2.00 -16.50 -5.76
C VAL A 196 0.54 -16.28 -6.17
N ALA A 197 0.07 -15.02 -6.23
CA ALA A 197 -1.27 -14.70 -6.73
C ALA A 197 -1.42 -15.16 -8.20
N ARG A 198 -0.42 -14.88 -9.05
CA ARG A 198 -0.46 -15.36 -10.46
C ARG A 198 -0.44 -16.86 -10.57
N ALA A 199 0.47 -17.54 -9.86
CA ALA A 199 0.56 -19.00 -9.89
C ALA A 199 -0.75 -19.64 -9.45
N ASN A 200 -1.37 -19.14 -8.38
CA ASN A 200 -2.65 -19.63 -7.90
C ASN A 200 -3.80 -19.33 -8.87
N GLY A 201 -3.85 -18.14 -9.48
CA GLY A 201 -4.84 -17.82 -10.52
C GLY A 201 -4.73 -18.76 -11.72
N MET A 202 -3.53 -19.15 -12.15
CA MET A 202 -3.32 -20.15 -13.20
C MET A 202 -3.83 -21.56 -12.78
N CYS A 203 -3.73 -21.88 -11.49
CA CYS A 203 -4.26 -23.14 -10.93
C CYS A 203 -5.80 -23.26 -11.04
N ALA A 204 -6.52 -22.15 -11.24
CA ALA A 204 -7.95 -22.18 -11.54
C ALA A 204 -8.26 -22.83 -12.92
N GLY A 205 -7.27 -22.89 -13.84
CA GLY A 205 -7.39 -23.59 -15.12
C GLY A 205 -7.87 -22.73 -16.29
N GLY A 206 -8.17 -21.44 -16.07
CA GLY A 206 -8.70 -20.55 -17.10
C GLY A 206 -7.63 -19.83 -17.96
N SER A 207 -6.37 -19.89 -17.58
CA SER A 207 -5.29 -19.20 -18.29
C SER A 207 -4.89 -19.84 -19.61
N GLY A 208 -5.02 -21.16 -19.71
CA GLY A 208 -4.50 -21.94 -20.83
C GLY A 208 -2.96 -21.96 -20.92
N ALA A 209 -2.27 -21.63 -19.84
CA ALA A 209 -0.81 -21.71 -19.74
C ALA A 209 -0.34 -23.16 -19.72
N GLY A 210 0.84 -23.42 -20.26
CA GLY A 210 1.54 -24.68 -20.08
C GLY A 210 1.89 -24.95 -18.62
N ILE A 211 1.85 -26.23 -18.19
CA ILE A 211 2.16 -26.60 -16.80
C ILE A 211 3.58 -26.19 -16.40
N ASP A 212 4.52 -26.13 -17.33
CA ASP A 212 5.90 -25.77 -17.06
C ASP A 212 6.05 -24.27 -16.69
N VAL A 213 5.17 -23.40 -17.18
CA VAL A 213 5.10 -22.00 -16.74
C VAL A 213 4.74 -21.91 -15.26
N VAL A 214 3.71 -22.65 -14.84
CA VAL A 214 3.24 -22.66 -13.44
C VAL A 214 4.30 -23.30 -12.52
N ARG A 215 4.91 -24.38 -12.95
CA ARG A 215 6.06 -25.00 -12.24
C ARG A 215 7.24 -24.05 -12.13
N GLY A 216 7.54 -23.31 -13.20
CA GLY A 216 8.59 -22.29 -13.19
C GLY A 216 8.34 -21.22 -12.14
N LEU A 217 7.11 -20.67 -12.05
CA LEU A 217 6.73 -19.69 -11.01
C LEU A 217 6.91 -20.26 -9.59
N VAL A 218 6.47 -21.51 -9.38
CA VAL A 218 6.63 -22.23 -8.10
C VAL A 218 8.11 -22.42 -7.78
N SER A 219 8.93 -22.81 -8.75
CA SER A 219 10.38 -23.01 -8.58
C SER A 219 11.09 -21.71 -8.22
N LEU A 220 10.76 -20.58 -8.88
CA LEU A 220 11.30 -19.26 -8.54
C LEU A 220 10.96 -18.87 -7.10
N LEU A 221 9.69 -19.04 -6.68
CA LEU A 221 9.24 -18.73 -5.31
C LEU A 221 9.99 -19.55 -4.27
N ASN A 222 10.10 -20.87 -4.49
CA ASN A 222 10.69 -21.80 -3.54
C ASN A 222 12.22 -21.67 -3.45
N ALA A 223 12.88 -21.32 -4.55
CA ALA A 223 14.32 -21.09 -4.60
C ALA A 223 14.72 -19.66 -4.21
N GLY A 224 13.76 -18.75 -3.96
CA GLY A 224 14.05 -17.37 -3.60
C GLY A 224 14.63 -16.53 -4.74
N VAL A 225 14.30 -16.89 -5.99
CA VAL A 225 14.64 -16.10 -7.18
C VAL A 225 13.51 -15.10 -7.42
N HIS A 226 13.82 -13.81 -7.32
CA HIS A 226 12.82 -12.74 -7.40
C HIS A 226 13.06 -11.86 -8.64
N PRO A 227 12.17 -11.89 -9.64
CA PRO A 227 12.24 -11.00 -10.80
C PRO A 227 12.36 -9.52 -10.38
N ARG A 228 13.22 -8.77 -11.05
CA ARG A 228 13.32 -7.33 -10.84
C ARG A 228 12.24 -6.61 -11.63
N ILE A 229 11.15 -6.25 -10.96
CA ILE A 229 9.98 -5.60 -11.56
C ILE A 229 10.05 -4.10 -11.31
N PRO A 230 10.20 -3.23 -12.33
CA PRO A 230 10.11 -1.79 -12.17
C PRO A 230 8.69 -1.37 -11.78
N ARG A 231 8.56 -0.31 -10.97
CA ARG A 231 7.30 0.07 -10.33
C ARG A 231 6.21 0.61 -11.27
N SER A 232 6.60 1.29 -12.35
CA SER A 232 5.69 2.08 -13.18
C SER A 232 5.53 1.46 -14.56
N GLY A 233 4.31 1.02 -14.91
CA GLY A 233 4.03 0.38 -16.21
C GLY A 233 2.65 -0.26 -16.30
N SER A 234 1.79 -0.11 -15.29
CA SER A 234 0.41 -0.59 -15.34
C SER A 234 -0.58 0.58 -15.34
N ILE A 235 -1.69 0.44 -16.05
CA ILE A 235 -2.86 1.32 -15.99
C ILE A 235 -4.03 0.67 -15.23
N GLY A 236 -3.82 -0.55 -14.71
CA GLY A 236 -4.84 -1.30 -14.00
C GLY A 236 -5.84 -2.04 -14.90
N ALA A 237 -5.52 -2.17 -16.21
CA ALA A 237 -6.17 -3.09 -17.15
C ALA A 237 -5.28 -4.32 -17.36
N SER A 238 -5.15 -5.19 -16.40
CA SER A 238 -4.04 -6.11 -16.13
C SER A 238 -2.74 -5.38 -15.81
N ASP A 239 -1.79 -6.08 -15.19
CA ASP A 239 -0.46 -5.56 -14.90
C ASP A 239 0.57 -5.98 -15.98
N LEU A 240 0.16 -5.92 -17.26
CA LEU A 240 0.87 -6.50 -18.40
C LEU A 240 2.38 -6.20 -18.41
N CYS A 241 2.74 -4.91 -18.33
CA CYS A 241 4.15 -4.52 -18.41
C CYS A 241 4.94 -4.96 -17.17
N LEU A 242 4.31 -5.01 -16.00
CA LEU A 242 4.95 -5.44 -14.76
C LEU A 242 5.17 -6.96 -14.76
N MET A 243 4.12 -7.72 -15.10
CA MET A 243 4.18 -9.18 -15.15
C MET A 243 5.09 -9.70 -16.27
N ALA A 244 5.31 -8.91 -17.34
CA ALA A 244 6.27 -9.26 -18.37
C ALA A 244 7.70 -9.43 -17.84
N HIS A 245 8.09 -8.68 -16.79
CA HIS A 245 9.39 -8.87 -16.14
C HIS A 245 9.49 -10.21 -15.40
N VAL A 246 8.36 -10.73 -14.87
CA VAL A 246 8.31 -12.11 -14.35
C VAL A 246 8.54 -13.10 -15.49
N GLY A 247 7.90 -12.87 -16.64
CA GLY A 247 8.08 -13.66 -17.85
C GLY A 247 9.52 -13.66 -18.36
N LEU A 248 10.21 -12.50 -18.35
CA LEU A 248 11.62 -12.44 -18.73
C LEU A 248 12.47 -13.34 -17.83
N THR A 249 12.29 -13.27 -16.52
CA THR A 249 13.05 -14.13 -15.60
C THR A 249 12.79 -15.62 -15.85
N LEU A 250 11.53 -16.01 -16.10
CA LEU A 250 11.19 -17.40 -16.40
C LEU A 250 11.93 -17.96 -17.61
N ILE A 251 12.19 -17.14 -18.61
CA ILE A 251 12.92 -17.54 -19.83
C ILE A 251 14.43 -17.28 -19.79
N GLY A 252 14.96 -16.86 -18.63
CA GLY A 252 16.39 -16.57 -18.46
C GLY A 252 16.82 -15.19 -18.96
N GLU A 253 15.89 -14.25 -19.18
CA GLU A 253 16.19 -12.89 -19.63
C GLU A 253 15.92 -11.85 -18.52
N GLY A 254 16.45 -10.64 -18.68
CA GLY A 254 16.30 -9.57 -17.69
C GLY A 254 17.16 -9.77 -16.46
N GLU A 255 16.69 -9.26 -15.31
CA GLU A 255 17.42 -9.30 -14.03
C GLU A 255 16.56 -9.91 -12.93
N ALA A 256 17.18 -10.64 -12.01
CA ALA A 256 16.53 -11.21 -10.83
C ALA A 256 17.41 -11.05 -9.59
N GLN A 257 16.79 -10.96 -8.43
CA GLN A 257 17.45 -10.99 -7.13
C GLN A 257 17.52 -12.43 -6.62
N LEU A 258 18.70 -12.85 -6.17
CA LEU A 258 18.93 -14.12 -5.46
C LEU A 258 19.88 -13.86 -4.29
N GLY A 259 19.52 -14.31 -3.08
CA GLY A 259 20.34 -14.10 -1.89
C GLY A 259 20.61 -12.63 -1.53
N GLY A 260 19.79 -11.70 -1.98
CA GLY A 260 19.97 -10.25 -1.78
C GLY A 260 20.75 -9.55 -2.91
N GLU A 261 21.41 -10.28 -3.80
CA GLU A 261 22.19 -9.76 -4.92
C GLU A 261 21.39 -9.78 -6.22
N ILE A 262 21.64 -8.81 -7.10
CA ILE A 262 21.04 -8.72 -8.43
C ILE A 262 21.96 -9.42 -9.44
N HIS A 263 21.40 -10.32 -10.21
CA HIS A 263 22.06 -11.07 -11.28
C HIS A 263 21.28 -10.95 -12.59
N PRO A 264 21.92 -11.15 -13.74
CA PRO A 264 21.22 -11.56 -14.96
C PRO A 264 20.38 -12.81 -14.67
N SER A 265 19.18 -12.88 -15.24
CA SER A 265 18.23 -13.95 -14.88
C SER A 265 18.72 -15.35 -15.22
N ASP A 266 19.43 -15.54 -16.34
CA ASP A 266 20.06 -16.81 -16.72
C ASP A 266 21.04 -17.29 -15.64
N ARG A 267 21.86 -16.38 -15.10
CA ARG A 267 22.78 -16.68 -14.01
C ARG A 267 22.05 -16.98 -12.71
N ALA A 268 21.02 -16.20 -12.35
CA ALA A 268 20.22 -16.43 -11.13
C ALA A 268 19.55 -17.82 -11.19
N LEU A 269 18.98 -18.18 -12.33
CA LEU A 269 18.38 -19.50 -12.54
C LEU A 269 19.41 -20.62 -12.42
N SER A 270 20.55 -20.50 -13.09
CA SER A 270 21.64 -21.48 -13.01
C SER A 270 22.15 -21.67 -11.58
N LEU A 271 22.36 -20.60 -10.83
CA LEU A 271 22.76 -20.65 -9.43
C LEU A 271 21.72 -21.34 -8.54
N ALA A 272 20.43 -21.19 -8.87
CA ALA A 272 19.31 -21.81 -8.17
C ALA A 272 19.00 -23.25 -8.66
N GLY A 273 19.69 -23.75 -9.68
CA GLY A 273 19.41 -25.06 -10.28
C GLY A 273 18.08 -25.15 -11.02
N ILE A 274 17.64 -24.04 -11.60
CA ILE A 274 16.38 -23.92 -12.35
C ILE A 274 16.68 -23.77 -13.84
N GLU A 275 16.06 -24.62 -14.67
CA GLU A 275 16.14 -24.48 -16.13
C GLU A 275 15.16 -23.41 -16.62
N PRO A 276 15.54 -22.55 -17.58
CA PRO A 276 14.65 -21.61 -18.21
C PRO A 276 13.44 -22.30 -18.87
N VAL A 277 12.27 -21.69 -18.73
CA VAL A 277 11.03 -22.22 -19.31
C VAL A 277 11.00 -21.98 -20.82
N THR A 278 10.70 -23.04 -21.59
CA THR A 278 10.38 -22.93 -23.02
C THR A 278 8.89 -22.63 -23.17
N LEU A 279 8.56 -21.46 -23.74
CA LEU A 279 7.18 -21.02 -23.90
C LEU A 279 6.46 -21.76 -25.02
N GLY A 280 5.23 -22.18 -24.74
CA GLY A 280 4.28 -22.67 -25.70
C GLY A 280 3.30 -21.59 -26.20
N ALA A 281 2.25 -22.06 -26.86
CA ALA A 281 1.17 -21.22 -27.35
C ALA A 281 0.43 -20.53 -26.17
N LYS A 282 0.16 -19.23 -26.27
CA LYS A 282 -0.53 -18.39 -25.27
C LYS A 282 0.24 -18.15 -23.95
N ASP A 283 1.35 -18.84 -23.68
CA ASP A 283 2.08 -18.72 -22.41
C ASP A 283 2.50 -17.29 -22.10
N GLY A 284 3.00 -16.55 -23.08
CA GLY A 284 3.40 -15.16 -22.92
C GLY A 284 2.24 -14.28 -22.47
N LEU A 285 1.08 -14.42 -23.09
CA LEU A 285 -0.10 -13.67 -22.69
C LEU A 285 -0.61 -14.14 -21.31
N ALA A 286 -0.62 -15.45 -21.08
CA ALA A 286 -1.04 -16.02 -19.78
C ALA A 286 -0.14 -15.54 -18.62
N ILE A 287 1.16 -15.34 -18.83
CA ILE A 287 2.04 -14.77 -17.79
C ILE A 287 1.67 -13.30 -17.52
N CYS A 288 1.45 -12.51 -18.57
CA CYS A 288 1.30 -11.05 -18.47
C CYS A 288 -0.12 -10.60 -18.08
N SER A 289 -1.18 -11.31 -18.57
CA SER A 289 -2.57 -10.88 -18.45
C SER A 289 -3.16 -11.22 -17.08
N SER A 290 -2.80 -10.47 -16.06
CA SER A 290 -3.41 -10.56 -14.74
C SER A 290 -3.18 -9.29 -13.92
N SER A 291 -4.03 -9.04 -12.93
CA SER A 291 -3.87 -7.96 -11.94
C SER A 291 -3.09 -8.43 -10.70
N ALA A 292 -2.16 -9.37 -10.87
CA ALA A 292 -1.48 -10.04 -9.75
C ALA A 292 -0.59 -9.09 -8.92
N VAL A 293 0.03 -8.09 -9.55
CA VAL A 293 0.83 -7.08 -8.82
C VAL A 293 -0.11 -6.19 -8.00
N SER A 294 -1.21 -5.72 -8.60
CA SER A 294 -2.23 -4.91 -7.93
C SER A 294 -2.84 -5.66 -6.75
N ALA A 295 -3.25 -6.92 -6.96
CA ALA A 295 -3.87 -7.77 -5.95
C ALA A 295 -2.91 -8.12 -4.81
N GLY A 296 -1.68 -8.53 -5.12
CA GLY A 296 -0.64 -8.83 -4.13
C GLY A 296 -0.29 -7.62 -3.27
N ALA A 297 -0.11 -6.44 -3.90
CA ALA A 297 0.15 -5.20 -3.18
C ALA A 297 -1.04 -4.79 -2.29
N ALA A 298 -2.27 -4.92 -2.79
CA ALA A 298 -3.49 -4.62 -2.05
C ALA A 298 -3.68 -5.57 -0.85
N ALA A 299 -3.43 -6.86 -1.02
CA ALA A 299 -3.52 -7.84 0.05
C ALA A 299 -2.53 -7.56 1.20
N LEU A 300 -1.28 -7.24 0.87
CA LEU A 300 -0.29 -6.85 1.87
C LEU A 300 -0.65 -5.53 2.56
N ALA A 301 -1.15 -4.54 1.80
CA ALA A 301 -1.63 -3.27 2.36
C ALA A 301 -2.85 -3.45 3.27
N LEU A 302 -3.78 -4.33 2.92
CA LEU A 302 -4.94 -4.67 3.74
C LEU A 302 -4.52 -5.23 5.11
N VAL A 303 -3.58 -6.19 5.13
CA VAL A 303 -3.08 -6.79 6.37
C VAL A 303 -2.39 -5.73 7.24
N ASP A 304 -1.52 -4.93 6.65
CA ASP A 304 -0.82 -3.85 7.36
C ASP A 304 -1.80 -2.79 7.90
N ALA A 305 -2.84 -2.44 7.14
CA ALA A 305 -3.85 -1.46 7.57
C ALA A 305 -4.73 -1.99 8.72
N ALA A 306 -5.05 -3.28 8.72
CA ALA A 306 -5.78 -3.91 9.81
C ALA A 306 -4.94 -3.96 11.11
N GLU A 307 -3.66 -4.29 11.00
CA GLU A 307 -2.74 -4.26 12.13
C GLU A 307 -2.52 -2.83 12.65
N TRP A 308 -2.42 -1.86 11.75
CA TRP A 308 -2.35 -0.45 12.14
C TRP A 308 -3.63 -0.01 12.87
N LEU A 309 -4.82 -0.39 12.39
CA LEU A 309 -6.10 -0.06 13.04
C LEU A 309 -6.15 -0.62 14.48
N ALA A 310 -5.72 -1.86 14.68
CA ALA A 310 -5.64 -2.45 16.01
C ALA A 310 -4.67 -1.66 16.92
N CYS A 311 -3.51 -1.26 16.42
CA CYS A 311 -2.56 -0.41 17.15
C CYS A 311 -3.15 1.00 17.44
N ALA A 312 -3.90 1.57 16.49
CA ALA A 312 -4.59 2.85 16.68
C ALA A 312 -5.69 2.77 17.75
N GLN A 313 -6.40 1.64 17.87
CA GLN A 313 -7.34 1.42 18.98
C GLN A 313 -6.63 1.36 20.33
N ILE A 314 -5.51 0.67 20.41
CA ILE A 314 -4.68 0.61 21.62
C ILE A 314 -4.19 2.00 22.01
N ALA A 315 -3.68 2.77 21.02
CA ALA A 315 -3.21 4.14 21.25
C ALA A 315 -4.36 5.06 21.73
N ALA A 316 -5.54 4.95 21.11
CA ALA A 316 -6.72 5.71 21.54
C ALA A 316 -7.15 5.35 22.96
N ALA A 317 -7.18 4.08 23.34
CA ALA A 317 -7.51 3.64 24.69
C ALA A 317 -6.50 4.16 25.72
N LEU A 318 -5.20 4.09 25.42
CA LEU A 318 -4.16 4.64 26.29
C LEU A 318 -4.26 6.18 26.40
N ALA A 319 -4.57 6.87 25.32
CA ALA A 319 -4.84 8.30 25.31
C ALA A 319 -6.09 8.65 26.15
N MET A 320 -7.15 7.82 26.12
CA MET A 320 -8.34 7.97 26.94
C MET A 320 -8.01 7.87 28.44
N GLU A 321 -7.15 6.95 28.86
CA GLU A 321 -6.69 6.83 30.25
C GLU A 321 -6.00 8.13 30.71
N GLY A 322 -4.98 8.59 29.98
CA GLY A 322 -4.23 9.81 30.33
C GLY A 322 -5.08 11.08 30.28
N PHE A 323 -6.05 11.17 29.36
CA PHE A 323 -7.00 12.30 29.27
C PHE A 323 -8.12 12.22 30.31
N ARG A 324 -8.37 11.05 30.87
CA ARG A 324 -9.57 10.69 31.66
C ARG A 324 -10.85 10.97 30.86
N ALA A 325 -10.87 10.49 29.60
CA ALA A 325 -12.01 10.64 28.73
C ALA A 325 -13.20 9.80 29.18
N SER A 326 -14.43 10.29 28.93
CA SER A 326 -15.63 9.54 29.28
C SER A 326 -15.77 8.26 28.46
N PRO A 327 -15.95 7.07 29.06
CA PRO A 327 -16.23 5.83 28.35
C PRO A 327 -17.70 5.73 27.88
N THR A 328 -18.58 6.65 28.30
CA THR A 328 -20.02 6.63 27.96
C THR A 328 -20.31 6.49 26.47
N PRO A 329 -19.57 7.14 25.53
CA PRO A 329 -19.82 6.95 24.10
C PRO A 329 -19.59 5.51 23.59
N LEU A 330 -18.92 4.68 24.37
CA LEU A 330 -18.67 3.27 24.07
C LEU A 330 -19.74 2.32 24.60
N ASP A 331 -20.75 2.83 25.33
CA ASP A 331 -21.83 2.02 25.90
C ASP A 331 -22.59 1.27 24.78
N PRO A 332 -22.84 -0.05 24.93
CA PRO A 332 -23.54 -0.83 23.89
C PRO A 332 -24.91 -0.25 23.52
N ARG A 333 -25.62 0.38 24.48
CA ARG A 333 -26.92 1.01 24.23
C ARG A 333 -26.79 2.24 23.31
N VAL A 334 -25.71 3.00 23.47
CA VAL A 334 -25.40 4.15 22.58
C VAL A 334 -25.12 3.69 21.16
N VAL A 335 -24.33 2.62 21.02
CA VAL A 335 -23.99 2.05 19.70
C VAL A 335 -25.23 1.42 19.05
N ALA A 336 -26.03 0.66 19.82
CA ALA A 336 -27.25 0.02 19.33
C ALA A 336 -28.33 1.02 18.89
N ALA A 337 -28.37 2.21 19.48
CA ALA A 337 -29.33 3.27 19.10
C ALA A 337 -29.09 3.80 17.66
N ARG A 338 -27.86 3.69 17.14
CA ARG A 338 -27.52 4.05 15.76
C ARG A 338 -26.39 3.12 15.27
N PRO A 339 -26.72 1.93 14.76
CA PRO A 339 -25.75 0.92 14.37
C PRO A 339 -25.05 1.31 13.03
N ALA A 340 -23.93 2.00 13.12
CA ALA A 340 -23.10 2.30 11.97
C ALA A 340 -22.13 1.14 11.66
N PRO A 341 -21.80 0.90 10.39
CA PRO A 341 -20.85 -0.15 10.01
C PRO A 341 -19.54 -0.09 10.79
N GLY A 342 -19.11 -1.22 11.36
CA GLY A 342 -17.86 -1.35 12.12
C GLY A 342 -17.85 -0.66 13.50
N GLN A 343 -18.84 0.18 13.84
CA GLN A 343 -18.83 0.96 15.09
C GLN A 343 -18.88 0.05 16.34
N GLU A 344 -19.70 -1.01 16.33
CA GLU A 344 -19.79 -1.95 17.47
C GLU A 344 -18.45 -2.68 17.67
N TRP A 345 -17.84 -3.17 16.59
CA TRP A 345 -16.52 -3.78 16.66
C TRP A 345 -15.50 -2.83 17.32
N ALA A 346 -15.46 -1.58 16.91
CA ALA A 346 -14.52 -0.60 17.44
C ALA A 346 -14.83 -0.25 18.91
N ALA A 347 -16.11 -0.08 19.25
CA ALA A 347 -16.52 0.21 20.63
C ALA A 347 -16.22 -0.97 21.57
N GLN A 348 -16.46 -2.20 21.14
CA GLN A 348 -16.16 -3.41 21.89
C GLN A 348 -14.65 -3.54 22.14
N GLY A 349 -13.81 -3.31 21.11
CA GLY A 349 -12.36 -3.34 21.24
C GLY A 349 -11.84 -2.30 22.25
N LEU A 350 -12.35 -1.07 22.20
CA LEU A 350 -11.98 -0.02 23.15
C LEU A 350 -12.43 -0.36 24.58
N ARG A 351 -13.66 -0.90 24.78
CA ARG A 351 -14.12 -1.36 26.09
C ARG A 351 -13.22 -2.46 26.67
N ALA A 352 -12.88 -3.44 25.84
CA ALA A 352 -12.02 -4.56 26.25
C ALA A 352 -10.62 -4.10 26.67
N LEU A 353 -10.04 -3.11 25.97
CA LEU A 353 -8.75 -2.52 26.34
C LEU A 353 -8.78 -1.80 27.69
N LEU A 354 -9.91 -1.14 28.03
CA LEU A 354 -10.13 -0.40 29.27
C LEU A 354 -10.62 -1.28 30.44
N GLU A 355 -10.93 -2.55 30.18
CA GLU A 355 -11.51 -3.45 31.16
C GLU A 355 -10.62 -3.60 32.41
N GLY A 356 -11.26 -3.57 33.58
CA GLY A 356 -10.59 -3.67 34.89
C GLY A 356 -9.92 -2.38 35.35
N GLY A 357 -9.86 -1.33 34.52
CA GLY A 357 -9.33 -0.02 34.87
C GLY A 357 -10.30 0.87 35.65
N SER A 358 -9.75 1.90 36.29
CA SER A 358 -10.56 2.92 36.99
C SER A 358 -11.43 3.72 36.02
N LEU A 359 -10.99 3.93 34.79
CA LEU A 359 -11.73 4.66 33.76
C LEU A 359 -12.99 3.91 33.27
N ALA A 360 -13.04 2.59 33.40
CA ALA A 360 -14.20 1.78 33.01
C ALA A 360 -15.41 1.97 33.97
N ARG A 361 -15.22 2.61 35.12
CA ARG A 361 -16.28 2.88 36.10
C ARG A 361 -17.23 3.99 35.62
N ALA A 362 -18.50 3.88 35.95
CA ALA A 362 -19.48 4.92 35.66
C ALA A 362 -19.05 6.26 36.27
N GLY A 363 -19.11 7.35 35.48
CA GLY A 363 -18.77 8.69 35.95
C GLY A 363 -17.28 8.97 36.13
N ALA A 364 -16.38 8.06 35.68
CA ALA A 364 -14.93 8.25 35.83
C ALA A 364 -14.36 9.32 34.89
N GLY A 365 -15.07 9.66 33.79
CA GLY A 365 -14.65 10.71 32.88
C GLY A 365 -14.55 12.07 33.54
N ARG A 366 -13.49 12.82 33.26
CA ARG A 366 -13.25 14.12 33.88
C ARG A 366 -14.18 15.22 33.37
N ARG A 367 -14.66 15.10 32.13
CA ARG A 367 -15.50 16.11 31.48
C ARG A 367 -16.87 15.56 31.10
N LEU A 368 -17.89 16.41 31.10
CA LEU A 368 -19.21 16.06 30.59
C LEU A 368 -19.18 15.79 29.07
N GLN A 369 -18.38 16.57 28.34
CA GLN A 369 -18.21 16.46 26.89
C GLN A 369 -16.71 16.50 26.53
N ASP A 370 -16.21 15.42 25.94
CA ASP A 370 -14.86 15.33 25.44
C ASP A 370 -14.75 15.86 24.00
N PRO A 371 -13.54 16.24 23.55
CA PRO A 371 -13.28 16.53 22.14
C PRO A 371 -13.70 15.35 21.25
N LEU A 372 -14.11 15.65 20.01
CA LEU A 372 -14.61 14.66 19.06
C LEU A 372 -13.61 13.52 18.78
N SER A 373 -12.31 13.80 18.80
CA SER A 373 -11.26 12.79 18.58
C SER A 373 -11.26 11.67 19.62
N PHE A 374 -11.74 11.92 20.84
CA PHE A 374 -12.00 10.93 21.88
C PHE A 374 -13.42 10.38 21.80
N ARG A 375 -14.40 11.27 21.81
CA ARG A 375 -15.83 10.92 21.89
C ARG A 375 -16.33 10.11 20.70
N CYS A 376 -15.78 10.35 19.50
CA CYS A 376 -16.16 9.68 18.26
C CYS A 376 -15.13 8.62 17.81
N ALA A 377 -14.27 8.14 18.72
CA ALA A 377 -13.24 7.16 18.37
C ALA A 377 -13.85 5.87 17.76
N SER A 378 -14.95 5.37 18.31
CA SER A 378 -15.62 4.16 17.78
C SER A 378 -16.21 4.36 16.39
N GLN A 379 -16.75 5.55 16.07
CA GLN A 379 -17.26 5.86 14.73
C GLN A 379 -16.14 5.94 13.70
N ILE A 380 -15.02 6.58 14.07
CA ILE A 380 -13.88 6.77 13.16
C ILE A 380 -13.17 5.44 12.89
N HIS A 381 -12.86 4.68 13.92
CA HIS A 381 -12.23 3.36 13.78
C HIS A 381 -13.17 2.37 13.11
N GLY A 382 -14.48 2.45 13.40
CA GLY A 382 -15.49 1.63 12.74
C GLY A 382 -15.60 1.90 11.24
N SER A 383 -15.52 3.16 10.80
CA SER A 383 -15.54 3.47 9.36
C SER A 383 -14.32 2.92 8.63
N LEU A 384 -13.14 2.93 9.26
CA LEU A 384 -11.95 2.29 8.70
C LEU A 384 -12.11 0.76 8.67
N HIS A 385 -12.66 0.14 9.72
CA HIS A 385 -12.94 -1.29 9.73
C HIS A 385 -13.85 -1.68 8.55
N ALA A 386 -14.95 -0.95 8.33
CA ALA A 386 -15.85 -1.20 7.20
C ALA A 386 -15.17 -1.00 5.82
N ALA A 387 -14.27 -0.03 5.69
CA ALA A 387 -13.48 0.14 4.47
C ALA A 387 -12.51 -1.04 4.24
N LEU A 388 -11.95 -1.60 5.30
CA LEU A 388 -11.10 -2.80 5.21
C LEU A 388 -11.90 -4.06 4.86
N GLU A 389 -13.14 -4.20 5.34
CA GLU A 389 -14.05 -5.28 4.90
C GLU A 389 -14.34 -5.18 3.40
N LEU A 390 -14.63 -3.96 2.91
CA LEU A 390 -14.81 -3.71 1.47
C LEU A 390 -13.56 -4.07 0.67
N LEU A 391 -12.39 -3.67 1.16
CA LEU A 391 -11.12 -3.99 0.50
C LEU A 391 -10.84 -5.50 0.50
N ALA A 392 -11.10 -6.19 1.60
CA ALA A 392 -10.94 -7.64 1.68
C ALA A 392 -11.84 -8.37 0.67
N ALA A 393 -13.10 -7.96 0.57
CA ALA A 393 -14.05 -8.51 -0.39
C ALA A 393 -13.63 -8.27 -1.85
N ALA A 394 -13.00 -7.12 -2.13
CA ALA A 394 -12.51 -6.80 -3.47
C ALA A 394 -11.20 -7.51 -3.83
N VAL A 395 -10.33 -7.79 -2.86
CA VAL A 395 -9.05 -8.48 -3.08
C VAL A 395 -9.21 -9.99 -3.20
N ALA A 396 -10.10 -10.59 -2.40
CA ALA A 396 -10.21 -12.04 -2.29
C ALA A 396 -10.37 -12.77 -3.65
N PRO A 397 -11.27 -12.37 -4.58
CA PRO A 397 -11.40 -13.01 -5.88
C PRO A 397 -10.12 -12.89 -6.72
N GLU A 398 -9.34 -11.83 -6.57
CA GLU A 398 -8.12 -11.61 -7.35
C GLU A 398 -6.95 -12.54 -6.93
N LEU A 399 -7.08 -13.19 -5.77
CA LEU A 399 -6.08 -14.12 -5.25
C LEU A 399 -6.28 -15.57 -5.69
N GLY A 400 -7.31 -15.89 -6.49
CA GLY A 400 -7.59 -17.27 -6.87
C GLY A 400 -8.65 -17.44 -7.94
N SER A 401 -8.82 -16.47 -8.84
CA SER A 401 -9.79 -16.59 -9.95
C SER A 401 -9.11 -16.64 -11.30
N ALA A 402 -9.78 -17.19 -12.29
CA ALA A 402 -9.36 -17.15 -13.68
C ALA A 402 -9.73 -15.81 -14.31
N ALA A 403 -8.87 -14.80 -14.17
CA ALA A 403 -9.05 -13.45 -14.68
C ALA A 403 -8.46 -13.24 -16.10
N ASP A 404 -8.11 -14.32 -16.77
CA ASP A 404 -7.44 -14.28 -18.08
C ASP A 404 -8.35 -13.84 -19.22
N ASN A 405 -7.83 -13.04 -20.12
CA ASN A 405 -8.48 -12.76 -21.40
C ASN A 405 -7.54 -13.21 -22.57
N PRO A 406 -7.99 -14.18 -23.38
CA PRO A 406 -9.25 -14.92 -23.30
C PRO A 406 -9.24 -15.97 -22.18
N LEU A 407 -10.43 -16.25 -21.66
CA LEU A 407 -10.68 -17.30 -20.67
C LEU A 407 -10.82 -18.65 -21.39
N VAL A 408 -10.12 -19.65 -20.91
CA VAL A 408 -10.20 -21.04 -21.41
C VAL A 408 -11.13 -21.85 -20.52
N ILE A 409 -12.20 -22.39 -21.08
CA ILE A 409 -13.17 -23.28 -20.40
C ILE A 409 -13.02 -24.69 -20.97
N ALA A 410 -12.07 -25.44 -20.41
CA ALA A 410 -11.69 -26.74 -20.96
C ALA A 410 -12.84 -27.75 -20.94
N ALA A 411 -13.73 -27.69 -19.95
CA ALA A 411 -14.90 -28.59 -19.84
C ALA A 411 -15.86 -28.43 -21.02
N ASP A 412 -16.04 -27.21 -21.53
CA ASP A 412 -16.98 -26.92 -22.61
C ASP A 412 -16.30 -26.85 -23.99
N GLY A 413 -14.96 -26.90 -24.03
CA GLY A 413 -14.18 -26.72 -25.26
C GLY A 413 -14.19 -25.27 -25.80
N GLU A 414 -14.50 -24.29 -24.94
CA GLU A 414 -14.68 -22.89 -25.30
C GLU A 414 -13.48 -22.03 -24.88
N ILE A 415 -13.21 -21.00 -25.70
CA ILE A 415 -12.23 -19.94 -25.39
C ILE A 415 -12.92 -18.60 -25.62
N LEU A 416 -13.17 -17.84 -24.55
CA LEU A 416 -14.04 -16.68 -24.55
C LEU A 416 -13.26 -15.39 -24.25
N SER A 417 -13.43 -14.38 -25.11
CA SER A 417 -12.94 -13.03 -24.84
C SER A 417 -13.80 -12.37 -23.76
N ASN A 418 -13.17 -11.66 -22.82
CA ASN A 418 -13.83 -11.07 -21.66
C ASN A 418 -13.06 -9.87 -21.07
N GLY A 419 -13.58 -9.29 -20.00
CA GLY A 419 -13.01 -8.17 -19.26
C GLY A 419 -12.61 -8.49 -17.82
N ASN A 420 -12.48 -9.76 -17.42
CA ASN A 420 -12.22 -10.14 -16.03
C ASN A 420 -10.88 -9.64 -15.46
N PHE A 421 -9.97 -9.21 -16.33
CA PHE A 421 -8.71 -8.58 -15.96
C PHE A 421 -8.87 -7.13 -15.46
N HIS A 422 -10.06 -6.55 -15.55
CA HIS A 422 -10.34 -5.17 -15.18
C HIS A 422 -10.92 -5.12 -13.77
N VAL A 423 -10.30 -4.35 -12.86
CA VAL A 423 -10.52 -4.45 -11.42
C VAL A 423 -11.01 -3.13 -10.78
N PRO A 424 -12.11 -2.53 -11.26
CA PRO A 424 -12.59 -1.24 -10.75
C PRO A 424 -13.06 -1.33 -9.28
N ALA A 425 -13.63 -2.46 -8.86
CA ALA A 425 -14.03 -2.68 -7.48
C ALA A 425 -12.83 -2.63 -6.51
N LEU A 426 -11.69 -3.21 -6.92
CA LEU A 426 -10.44 -3.15 -6.15
C LEU A 426 -9.91 -1.71 -6.04
N ALA A 427 -9.90 -0.96 -7.15
CA ALA A 427 -9.45 0.43 -7.16
C ALA A 427 -10.31 1.32 -6.25
N LEU A 428 -11.64 1.18 -6.32
CA LEU A 428 -12.58 1.91 -5.46
C LEU A 428 -12.36 1.58 -3.98
N ALA A 429 -12.19 0.31 -3.64
CA ALA A 429 -11.97 -0.13 -2.26
C ALA A 429 -10.63 0.38 -1.69
N LEU A 430 -9.58 0.43 -2.51
CA LEU A 430 -8.28 1.01 -2.16
C LEU A 430 -8.39 2.52 -1.88
N ASP A 431 -9.08 3.26 -2.73
CA ASP A 431 -9.30 4.70 -2.54
C ASP A 431 -10.16 4.98 -1.30
N ALA A 432 -11.22 4.21 -1.07
CA ALA A 432 -12.04 4.31 0.14
C ALA A 432 -11.23 4.06 1.42
N THR A 433 -10.36 3.05 1.39
CA THR A 433 -9.45 2.72 2.50
C THR A 433 -8.46 3.85 2.77
N ALA A 434 -7.87 4.45 1.74
CA ALA A 434 -6.94 5.58 1.87
C ALA A 434 -7.61 6.81 2.51
N ILE A 435 -8.88 7.08 2.16
CA ILE A 435 -9.67 8.14 2.77
C ILE A 435 -9.98 7.83 4.24
N ALA A 436 -10.40 6.61 4.55
CA ALA A 436 -10.71 6.19 5.93
C ALA A 436 -9.47 6.22 6.85
N LEU A 437 -8.30 5.80 6.35
CA LEU A 437 -7.02 5.92 7.05
C LEU A 437 -6.68 7.39 7.36
N THR A 438 -6.98 8.31 6.44
CA THR A 438 -6.75 9.75 6.66
C THR A 438 -7.61 10.30 7.80
N GLN A 439 -8.87 9.87 7.91
CA GLN A 439 -9.74 10.26 9.03
C GLN A 439 -9.21 9.72 10.36
N ALA A 440 -8.78 8.47 10.39
CA ALA A 440 -8.21 7.85 11.60
C ALA A 440 -6.89 8.54 12.00
N ALA A 441 -6.02 8.86 11.03
CA ALA A 441 -4.79 9.63 11.24
C ALA A 441 -5.06 11.01 11.83
N GLY A 442 -6.07 11.71 11.30
CA GLY A 442 -6.50 13.01 11.84
C GLY A 442 -6.94 12.92 13.29
N ALA A 443 -7.73 11.90 13.64
CA ALA A 443 -8.15 11.68 15.04
C ALA A 443 -6.96 11.34 15.96
N CYS A 444 -6.01 10.53 15.50
CA CYS A 444 -4.76 10.23 16.19
C CYS A 444 -3.98 11.52 16.49
N ASN A 445 -3.76 12.36 15.47
CA ASN A 445 -3.08 13.66 15.62
C ASN A 445 -3.82 14.58 16.62
N GLU A 446 -5.15 14.64 16.57
CA GLU A 446 -5.91 15.50 17.45
C GLU A 446 -5.90 15.00 18.90
N ARG A 447 -5.97 13.68 19.16
CA ARG A 447 -5.91 13.16 20.55
C ARG A 447 -4.59 13.51 21.22
N GLN A 448 -3.45 13.27 20.55
CA GLN A 448 -2.15 13.62 21.11
C GLN A 448 -1.99 15.14 21.30
N ALA A 449 -2.60 15.97 20.44
CA ALA A 449 -2.58 17.41 20.62
C ALA A 449 -3.40 17.86 21.85
N ARG A 450 -4.57 17.25 22.08
CA ARG A 450 -5.44 17.57 23.23
C ARG A 450 -4.83 17.14 24.56
N LEU A 451 -4.09 16.03 24.60
CA LEU A 451 -3.34 15.59 25.80
C LEU A 451 -2.33 16.64 26.25
N LYS A 452 -1.66 17.32 25.32
CA LYS A 452 -0.66 18.36 25.60
C LYS A 452 -1.24 19.75 25.93
N SER A 453 -2.57 19.87 25.87
CA SER A 453 -3.27 21.13 26.16
C SER A 453 -3.80 21.12 27.59
N GLU A 454 -3.15 21.84 28.50
CA GLU A 454 -3.53 21.95 29.91
C GLU A 454 -5.00 22.30 30.12
N PRO A 455 -5.62 23.28 29.43
CA PRO A 455 -7.03 23.59 29.60
C PRO A 455 -7.96 22.41 29.24
N LEU A 456 -7.51 21.52 28.36
CA LEU A 456 -8.31 20.36 27.94
C LEU A 456 -7.99 19.11 28.73
N SER A 457 -6.75 18.76 28.96
CA SER A 457 -6.32 17.54 29.63
C SER A 457 -6.32 17.70 31.17
N GLY A 458 -6.10 18.90 31.68
CA GLY A 458 -5.80 19.16 33.08
C GLY A 458 -4.41 18.69 33.51
N LEU A 459 -3.57 18.29 32.55
CA LEU A 459 -2.17 17.93 32.74
C LEU A 459 -1.28 19.12 32.42
N PRO A 460 -0.03 19.16 32.90
CA PRO A 460 0.90 20.22 32.56
C PRO A 460 1.04 20.43 31.04
N SER A 461 1.18 21.70 30.62
CA SER A 461 1.32 22.06 29.21
C SER A 461 2.48 21.30 28.57
N ALA A 462 2.30 20.80 27.34
CA ALA A 462 3.25 19.96 26.62
C ALA A 462 3.70 18.69 27.38
N LEU A 463 2.98 18.28 28.42
CA LEU A 463 3.24 17.13 29.29
C LEU A 463 4.61 17.19 29.98
N THR A 464 5.01 18.37 30.46
CA THR A 464 6.21 18.59 31.27
C THR A 464 5.88 19.49 32.46
N ASP A 465 6.44 19.20 33.63
CA ASP A 465 6.33 20.00 34.86
C ASP A 465 7.58 20.86 35.15
N ARG A 466 8.56 20.87 34.23
CA ARG A 466 9.86 21.56 34.36
C ARG A 466 9.79 23.08 34.13
N GLY A 467 8.59 23.66 34.15
CA GLY A 467 8.40 25.10 34.02
C GLY A 467 8.43 25.62 32.56
N THR A 468 8.52 26.95 32.41
CA THR A 468 8.28 27.61 31.12
C THR A 468 9.41 27.46 30.10
N THR A 469 10.59 26.97 30.50
CA THR A 469 11.75 26.81 29.61
C THR A 469 11.83 25.43 28.97
N ALA A 470 11.10 24.43 29.48
CA ALA A 470 11.07 23.10 28.93
C ALA A 470 10.10 23.02 27.73
N SER A 471 10.49 22.34 26.67
CA SER A 471 9.68 22.11 25.46
C SER A 471 8.70 20.93 25.65
N GLY A 472 9.06 19.97 26.48
CA GLY A 472 8.31 18.73 26.70
C GLY A 472 8.05 17.99 25.38
N LEU A 473 6.85 17.44 25.25
CA LEU A 473 6.40 16.76 24.03
C LEU A 473 5.77 17.70 22.99
N GLY A 474 5.89 19.05 23.18
CA GLY A 474 5.39 20.04 22.23
C GLY A 474 5.90 19.82 20.80
N PRO A 475 7.21 19.67 20.57
CA PRO A 475 7.79 19.47 19.23
C PRO A 475 7.30 18.22 18.51
N LEU A 476 7.01 17.10 19.19
CA LEU A 476 6.43 15.90 18.58
C LEU A 476 5.07 16.17 17.92
N GLY A 477 4.33 17.17 18.39
CA GLY A 477 3.08 17.59 17.77
C GLY A 477 3.27 18.15 16.37
N LYS A 478 4.38 18.81 16.08
CA LYS A 478 4.70 19.29 14.73
C LYS A 478 5.03 18.15 13.78
N THR A 479 5.77 17.15 14.27
CA THR A 479 6.06 15.93 13.52
C THR A 479 4.78 15.16 13.19
N ALA A 480 3.88 14.97 14.18
CA ALA A 480 2.60 14.32 13.96
C ALA A 480 1.73 15.07 12.95
N GLN A 481 1.72 16.40 13.00
CA GLN A 481 1.00 17.23 12.03
C GLN A 481 1.59 17.09 10.62
N ALA A 482 2.91 17.10 10.46
CA ALA A 482 3.58 16.90 9.17
C ALA A 482 3.22 15.54 8.56
N LEU A 483 3.33 14.46 9.33
CA LEU A 483 2.92 13.11 8.91
C LEU A 483 1.44 13.07 8.50
N THR A 484 0.55 13.72 9.25
CA THR A 484 -0.88 13.78 8.94
C THR A 484 -1.15 14.51 7.62
N VAL A 485 -0.40 15.58 7.31
CA VAL A 485 -0.49 16.29 6.01
C VAL A 485 -0.04 15.38 4.87
N GLU A 486 1.07 14.64 5.02
CA GLU A 486 1.53 13.67 4.03
C GLU A 486 0.48 12.56 3.78
N VAL A 487 -0.05 11.96 4.85
CA VAL A 487 -1.12 10.95 4.78
C VAL A 487 -2.35 11.49 4.04
N ARG A 488 -2.77 12.72 4.34
CA ARG A 488 -3.90 13.36 3.65
C ARG A 488 -3.63 13.59 2.17
N HIS A 489 -2.43 14.04 1.81
CA HIS A 489 -2.04 14.22 0.41
C HIS A 489 -2.14 12.91 -0.39
N MET A 490 -1.82 11.80 0.25
CA MET A 490 -1.89 10.47 -0.36
C MET A 490 -3.31 9.90 -0.50
N ALA A 491 -4.35 10.58 -0.03
CA ALA A 491 -5.73 10.09 -0.11
C ALA A 491 -6.50 10.57 -1.35
N ALA A 492 -5.84 11.22 -2.31
CA ALA A 492 -6.49 11.63 -3.56
C ALA A 492 -6.91 10.39 -4.37
N PRO A 493 -8.19 10.26 -4.80
CA PRO A 493 -8.66 9.08 -5.52
C PRO A 493 -7.97 8.90 -6.88
N PHE A 494 -7.68 7.64 -7.25
CA PHE A 494 -7.21 7.26 -8.58
C PHE A 494 -8.31 6.73 -9.49
N ALA A 495 -9.37 6.15 -8.92
CA ALA A 495 -10.47 5.52 -9.67
C ALA A 495 -11.23 6.46 -10.62
N THR A 496 -10.92 7.75 -10.62
CA THR A 496 -11.55 8.77 -11.48
C THR A 496 -10.62 9.31 -12.56
N MET A 497 -9.51 8.66 -12.82
CA MET A 497 -8.51 9.12 -13.80
C MET A 497 -8.98 8.89 -15.23
N ALA A 498 -8.74 9.87 -16.10
CA ALA A 498 -8.96 9.77 -17.53
C ALA A 498 -7.86 8.94 -18.22
N VAL A 499 -8.15 8.40 -19.38
CA VAL A 499 -7.38 7.38 -20.04
C VAL A 499 -6.87 7.72 -21.42
N VAL A 500 -5.98 6.89 -21.88
CA VAL A 500 -5.43 6.85 -23.23
C VAL A 500 -6.48 6.26 -24.19
N GLY A 501 -6.69 6.85 -25.36
CA GLY A 501 -7.68 6.41 -26.33
C GLY A 501 -7.39 5.07 -27.01
N GLY A 502 -8.31 4.61 -27.85
CA GLY A 502 -8.25 3.37 -28.60
C GLY A 502 -9.15 2.29 -28.00
N VAL A 503 -8.74 1.04 -28.02
CA VAL A 503 -9.50 -0.09 -27.43
C VAL A 503 -9.28 -0.22 -25.92
N GLU A 504 -8.26 0.46 -25.38
CA GLU A 504 -7.94 0.53 -23.95
C GLU A 504 -8.34 1.92 -23.44
N ASP A 505 -9.64 2.18 -23.44
CA ASP A 505 -10.26 3.49 -23.19
C ASP A 505 -10.74 3.68 -21.74
N ASP A 506 -10.44 2.73 -20.86
CA ASP A 506 -10.68 2.81 -19.42
C ASP A 506 -9.47 2.32 -18.60
N SER A 507 -9.30 2.87 -17.39
CA SER A 507 -8.17 2.58 -16.49
C SER A 507 -8.65 2.57 -15.05
N THR A 508 -8.33 1.51 -14.32
CA THR A 508 -8.64 1.45 -12.88
C THR A 508 -7.57 2.11 -12.02
N ALA A 509 -6.34 2.21 -12.51
CA ALA A 509 -5.16 2.64 -11.72
C ALA A 509 -4.99 1.87 -10.39
N ALA A 510 -5.48 0.63 -10.31
CA ALA A 510 -5.46 -0.18 -9.08
C ALA A 510 -4.04 -0.40 -8.54
N THR A 511 -3.06 -0.59 -9.44
CA THR A 511 -1.64 -0.73 -9.06
C THR A 511 -1.14 0.50 -8.33
N GLN A 512 -1.42 1.70 -8.86
CA GLN A 512 -1.01 2.98 -8.27
C GLN A 512 -1.70 3.18 -6.92
N ALA A 513 -2.99 2.87 -6.83
CA ALA A 513 -3.75 2.97 -5.58
C ALA A 513 -3.19 2.03 -4.50
N ALA A 514 -2.89 0.77 -4.84
CA ALA A 514 -2.32 -0.20 -3.90
C ALA A 514 -0.91 0.20 -3.41
N LEU A 515 -0.04 0.62 -4.33
CA LEU A 515 1.31 1.06 -3.98
C LEU A 515 1.29 2.34 -3.13
N ARG A 516 0.40 3.29 -3.43
CA ARG A 516 0.22 4.50 -2.63
C ARG A 516 -0.32 4.19 -1.23
N LEU A 517 -1.28 3.27 -1.10
CA LEU A 517 -1.80 2.85 0.20
C LEU A 517 -0.68 2.31 1.10
N ARG A 518 0.27 1.56 0.55
CA ARG A 518 1.45 1.10 1.27
C ARG A 518 2.36 2.27 1.70
N GLU A 519 2.58 3.25 0.83
CA GLU A 519 3.34 4.47 1.18
C GLU A 519 2.64 5.28 2.28
N GLN A 520 1.31 5.35 2.27
CA GLN A 520 0.52 6.00 3.31
C GLN A 520 0.72 5.30 4.67
N LEU A 521 0.73 3.96 4.69
CA LEU A 521 0.99 3.17 5.89
C LEU A 521 2.39 3.40 6.47
N GLU A 522 3.41 3.63 5.63
CA GLU A 522 4.75 3.99 6.11
C GLU A 522 4.74 5.27 6.98
N ARG A 523 3.84 6.24 6.70
CA ARG A 523 3.69 7.48 7.50
C ARG A 523 2.82 7.28 8.72
N LEU A 524 1.95 6.28 8.69
CA LEU A 524 1.02 6.00 9.77
C LEU A 524 1.66 5.30 10.97
N TRP A 525 2.69 4.48 10.77
CA TRP A 525 3.40 3.81 11.86
C TRP A 525 4.08 4.80 12.81
N PRO A 526 4.87 5.77 12.36
CA PRO A 526 5.41 6.81 13.25
C PRO A 526 4.32 7.66 13.91
N LEU A 527 3.20 7.93 13.22
CA LEU A 527 2.12 8.73 13.78
C LEU A 527 1.46 8.04 14.99
N VAL A 528 1.14 6.75 14.88
CA VAL A 528 0.58 5.99 16.02
C VAL A 528 1.59 5.81 17.14
N ALA A 529 2.88 5.68 16.83
CA ALA A 529 3.94 5.64 17.83
C ALA A 529 4.02 6.96 18.63
N ILE A 530 3.88 8.11 17.96
CA ILE A 530 3.81 9.41 18.62
C ILE A 530 2.60 9.49 19.57
N GLU A 531 1.42 9.04 19.13
CA GLU A 531 0.23 9.03 20.00
C GLU A 531 0.44 8.14 21.23
N LEU A 532 1.05 6.97 21.06
CA LEU A 532 1.40 6.06 22.15
C LEU A 532 2.38 6.68 23.15
N VAL A 533 3.43 7.34 22.68
CA VAL A 533 4.43 8.02 23.53
C VAL A 533 3.77 9.15 24.32
N VAL A 534 2.95 9.97 23.65
CA VAL A 534 2.22 11.07 24.29
C VAL A 534 1.18 10.53 25.29
N GLY A 535 0.46 9.46 24.92
CA GLY A 535 -0.49 8.78 25.81
C GLY A 535 0.18 8.20 27.04
N ALA A 536 1.31 7.53 26.86
CA ALA A 536 2.08 6.97 28.00
C ALA A 536 2.59 8.08 28.92
N GLN A 537 3.08 9.20 28.39
CA GLN A 537 3.52 10.35 29.21
C GLN A 537 2.34 10.97 29.97
N ALA A 538 1.18 11.09 29.31
CA ALA A 538 -0.02 11.58 29.96
C ALA A 538 -0.48 10.65 31.11
N VAL A 539 -0.40 9.33 30.93
CA VAL A 539 -0.68 8.34 31.98
C VAL A 539 0.31 8.47 33.13
N THR A 540 1.62 8.66 32.86
CA THR A 540 2.63 8.88 33.89
C THR A 540 2.28 10.11 34.77
N LEU A 541 1.84 11.22 34.15
CA LEU A 541 1.51 12.46 34.85
C LEU A 541 0.10 12.44 35.50
N ALA A 542 -0.83 11.68 34.94
CA ALA A 542 -2.19 11.57 35.45
C ALA A 542 -2.31 10.65 36.66
N GLU A 543 -1.37 9.71 36.84
CA GLU A 543 -1.30 8.71 37.91
C GLU A 543 -2.66 8.06 38.20
N PRO A 544 -3.31 7.40 37.20
CA PRO A 544 -4.60 6.77 37.41
C PRO A 544 -4.51 5.68 38.47
N GLU A 545 -5.55 5.54 39.32
CA GLU A 545 -5.62 4.53 40.35
C GLU A 545 -5.33 3.12 39.82
N ARG A 546 -5.87 2.81 38.61
CA ARG A 546 -5.66 1.54 37.92
C ARG A 546 -5.93 1.68 36.44
N LEU A 547 -5.00 1.21 35.62
CA LEU A 547 -5.20 1.08 34.17
C LEU A 547 -6.02 -0.16 33.83
N GLY A 548 -6.70 -0.14 32.68
CA GLY A 548 -7.27 -1.34 32.07
C GLY A 548 -6.18 -2.36 31.74
N ALA A 549 -6.53 -3.64 31.67
CA ALA A 549 -5.54 -4.67 31.39
C ALA A 549 -4.82 -4.46 30.04
N GLY A 550 -5.56 -4.05 28.99
CA GLY A 550 -5.00 -3.76 27.67
C GLY A 550 -4.15 -2.49 27.66
N THR A 551 -4.60 -1.43 28.35
CA THR A 551 -3.86 -0.16 28.40
C THR A 551 -2.63 -0.26 29.30
N LEU A 552 -2.65 -1.08 30.35
CA LEU A 552 -1.46 -1.38 31.16
C LEU A 552 -0.38 -2.08 30.33
N ALA A 553 -0.75 -3.15 29.59
CA ALA A 553 0.18 -3.86 28.73
C ALA A 553 0.76 -2.96 27.62
N ALA A 554 -0.06 -2.05 27.08
CA ALA A 554 0.38 -1.05 26.11
C ALA A 554 1.35 -0.03 26.74
N TYR A 555 1.04 0.49 27.91
CA TYR A 555 1.89 1.41 28.66
C TYR A 555 3.26 0.79 28.93
N GLU A 556 3.30 -0.44 29.45
CA GLU A 556 4.54 -1.18 29.70
C GLU A 556 5.34 -1.44 28.40
N CYS A 557 4.65 -1.77 27.31
CA CYS A 557 5.29 -1.95 26.01
C CYS A 557 5.99 -0.66 25.56
N VAL A 558 5.28 0.48 25.61
CA VAL A 558 5.84 1.79 25.23
C VAL A 558 7.02 2.16 26.12
N ARG A 559 6.90 1.95 27.44
CA ARG A 559 7.95 2.27 28.42
C ARG A 559 9.19 1.38 28.29
N GLY A 560 9.06 0.20 27.67
CA GLY A 560 10.20 -0.62 27.29
C GLY A 560 11.04 -0.04 26.15
N TRP A 561 10.49 0.87 25.35
CA TRP A 561 11.16 1.55 24.23
C TRP A 561 11.49 3.01 24.52
N VAL A 562 10.59 3.71 25.20
CA VAL A 562 10.67 5.17 25.45
C VAL A 562 10.46 5.43 26.94
N ALA A 563 11.53 5.80 27.63
CA ALA A 563 11.48 6.18 29.04
C ALA A 563 10.59 7.44 29.22
N PRO A 564 10.04 7.68 30.44
CA PRO A 564 9.38 8.94 30.76
C PRO A 564 10.25 10.15 30.39
N LEU A 565 9.60 11.24 29.98
CA LEU A 565 10.29 12.49 29.70
C LEU A 565 10.34 13.34 30.98
N ASP A 566 11.45 13.25 31.69
CA ASP A 566 11.73 14.09 32.86
C ASP A 566 12.43 15.39 32.46
N GLU A 567 13.30 15.35 31.44
CA GLU A 567 13.96 16.49 30.84
C GLU A 567 13.95 16.40 29.32
N ASP A 568 14.05 17.55 28.63
CA ASP A 568 14.07 17.61 27.17
C ASP A 568 15.25 16.81 26.62
N ARG A 569 14.97 15.86 25.73
CA ARG A 569 15.94 15.04 25.02
C ARG A 569 15.49 14.74 23.58
N PRO A 570 16.41 14.38 22.67
CA PRO A 570 16.04 13.96 21.32
C PRO A 570 15.23 12.64 21.35
N LEU A 571 13.95 12.71 20.97
CA LEU A 571 13.03 11.55 20.97
C LEU A 571 12.84 10.91 19.58
N GLY A 572 13.29 11.55 18.50
CA GLY A 572 13.01 11.08 17.13
C GLY A 572 13.43 9.63 16.90
N GLY A 573 14.64 9.25 17.29
CA GLY A 573 15.13 7.89 17.14
C GLY A 573 14.37 6.86 17.98
N GLU A 574 13.96 7.22 19.22
CA GLU A 574 13.14 6.34 20.08
C GLU A 574 11.74 6.12 19.47
N VAL A 575 11.14 7.17 18.89
CA VAL A 575 9.83 7.08 18.20
C VAL A 575 9.93 6.21 16.95
N GLU A 576 10.98 6.34 16.15
CA GLU A 576 11.21 5.50 14.97
C GLU A 576 11.45 4.04 15.34
N ALA A 577 12.22 3.78 16.39
CA ALA A 577 12.46 2.41 16.88
C ALA A 577 11.14 1.78 17.39
N LEU A 578 10.33 2.54 18.14
CA LEU A 578 9.02 2.09 18.57
C LEU A 578 8.09 1.83 17.37
N ALA A 579 8.05 2.73 16.38
CA ALA A 579 7.24 2.57 15.17
C ALA A 579 7.62 1.28 14.40
N GLY A 580 8.91 1.00 14.27
CA GLY A 580 9.41 -0.25 13.68
C GLY A 580 8.99 -1.49 14.48
N ALA A 581 9.09 -1.44 15.80
CA ALA A 581 8.68 -2.55 16.67
C ALA A 581 7.15 -2.79 16.61
N ILE A 582 6.35 -1.73 16.55
CA ILE A 582 4.88 -1.81 16.40
C ILE A 582 4.53 -2.43 15.06
N ALA A 583 5.13 -1.96 13.97
CA ALA A 583 4.95 -2.52 12.63
C ALA A 583 5.36 -4.00 12.53
N ALA A 584 6.31 -4.44 13.38
CA ALA A 584 6.71 -5.84 13.52
C ALA A 584 5.80 -6.66 14.47
N GLY A 585 4.71 -6.06 15.00
CA GLY A 585 3.71 -6.75 15.83
C GLY A 585 4.00 -6.76 17.35
N ALA A 586 5.04 -6.10 17.83
CA ALA A 586 5.43 -6.14 19.25
C ALA A 586 4.30 -5.63 20.19
N LEU A 587 3.62 -4.54 19.82
CA LEU A 587 2.52 -3.99 20.61
C LEU A 587 1.33 -4.95 20.67
N LEU A 588 0.90 -5.48 19.53
CA LEU A 588 -0.23 -6.41 19.44
C LEU A 588 0.05 -7.67 20.24
N LYS A 589 1.24 -8.22 20.13
CA LYS A 589 1.67 -9.39 20.91
C LYS A 589 1.61 -9.10 22.41
N ARG A 590 2.22 -8.01 22.87
CA ARG A 590 2.26 -7.65 24.30
C ARG A 590 0.86 -7.45 24.89
N VAL A 591 -0.02 -6.77 24.15
CA VAL A 591 -1.41 -6.51 24.61
C VAL A 591 -2.25 -7.78 24.57
N SER A 592 -2.10 -8.63 23.54
CA SER A 592 -2.80 -9.92 23.47
C SER A 592 -2.43 -10.83 24.64
N GLU A 593 -1.16 -10.94 24.98
CA GLU A 593 -0.67 -11.75 26.09
C GLU A 593 -1.08 -11.17 27.45
N GLY A 594 -0.92 -9.85 27.64
CA GLY A 594 -1.17 -9.18 28.93
C GLY A 594 -2.66 -9.08 29.29
N ALA A 595 -3.53 -8.83 28.31
CA ALA A 595 -4.96 -8.64 28.52
C ALA A 595 -5.81 -9.85 28.08
N ARG A 596 -5.19 -10.90 27.53
CA ARG A 596 -5.88 -12.06 26.94
C ARG A 596 -6.89 -11.67 25.85
N LEU A 597 -6.55 -10.64 25.07
CA LEU A 597 -7.37 -10.13 23.97
C LEU A 597 -6.91 -10.74 22.65
N SER A 598 -7.88 -11.03 21.78
CA SER A 598 -7.62 -11.36 20.37
C SER A 598 -8.08 -10.19 19.51
N PHE A 599 -7.24 -9.75 18.60
CA PHE A 599 -7.59 -8.75 17.59
C PHE A 599 -8.10 -9.47 16.35
N SER A 600 -9.44 -9.56 16.20
CA SER A 600 -10.06 -10.13 15.01
C SER A 600 -9.78 -9.22 13.82
N ARG A 601 -9.42 -9.83 12.69
CA ARG A 601 -9.25 -9.11 11.43
C ARG A 601 -10.63 -8.82 10.80
N PRO A 602 -10.81 -7.71 10.07
CA PRO A 602 -12.11 -7.32 9.51
C PRO A 602 -12.78 -8.39 8.65
N TRP A 603 -12.03 -9.26 8.00
CA TRP A 603 -12.53 -10.30 7.10
C TRP A 603 -12.82 -11.65 7.77
N THR A 604 -12.55 -11.81 9.07
CA THR A 604 -12.83 -13.08 9.78
C THR A 604 -14.28 -13.17 10.29
N SER A 605 -15.06 -12.10 10.22
CA SER A 605 -16.47 -12.04 10.63
C SER A 605 -17.45 -12.43 9.52
N ALA A 606 -16.97 -12.72 8.31
CA ALA A 606 -17.81 -13.00 7.14
C ALA A 606 -17.97 -14.50 6.82
N THR A 607 -17.54 -15.42 7.71
CA THR A 607 -17.71 -16.89 7.58
C THR A 607 -18.75 -17.43 8.54
#